data_173df5dd5e01828410166aa2d78cf032
#
_entry.id   173df5dd5e01828410166aa2d78cf032
#
_cell.length_a   1.000
_cell.length_b   1.000
_cell.length_c   1.000
_cell.angle_alpha   90.00
_cell.angle_beta   90.00
_cell.angle_gamma   90.00
#
_symmetry.space_group_name_H-M   'P 1'
#
loop_
_entity.id
_entity.type
_entity.pdbx_description
1 polymer ?
#
loop_
_entity_poly.entity_id
_entity_poly.type
_entity_poly.pdbx_seq_one_letter_code
_entity_poly.pdbx_strand_id
1 'polypeptide(L)'
;MNASNNNSILWLCLHFPHLPLQVFTRGLNPADAIKPVVILERRRVIALNQAAFDTGIRHNNNMDTAYSISHEVISFDKDSDKELTTLTNLAQWAYQFSPAVTIRAPDVLLIDIGGSLKLFNGLKALMASIESGINDLGYTSISAINT
;
A
#
# COMPACT_ATOMS: atom_id res chain seq x y z
N MET A 1 18.75 -29.45 27.91
CA MET A 1 19.32 -28.20 27.48
C MET A 1 18.31 -27.44 26.64
N ASN A 2 17.68 -26.55 27.29
CA ASN A 2 16.69 -25.72 26.62
C ASN A 2 17.39 -24.57 25.94
N ALA A 3 17.65 -24.75 24.66
CA ALA A 3 17.70 -23.59 23.84
C ALA A 3 16.29 -22.98 23.94
N SER A 4 16.11 -22.07 24.89
CA SER A 4 14.95 -21.23 24.87
C SER A 4 15.02 -20.48 23.55
N ASN A 5 14.28 -20.97 22.57
CA ASN A 5 13.92 -20.19 21.43
C ASN A 5 13.07 -19.04 21.97
N ASN A 6 13.73 -18.06 22.57
CA ASN A 6 13.15 -16.76 22.82
C ASN A 6 13.02 -16.06 21.46
N ASN A 7 12.25 -16.69 20.57
CA ASN A 7 11.64 -15.97 19.49
C ASN A 7 10.51 -15.14 20.10
N SER A 8 10.92 -14.04 20.76
CA SER A 8 9.96 -13.03 21.16
C SER A 8 9.21 -12.63 19.91
N ILE A 9 7.89 -12.68 19.99
CA ILE A 9 7.00 -12.23 18.92
C ILE A 9 7.31 -10.75 18.69
N LEU A 10 7.66 -10.42 17.47
CA LEU A 10 7.88 -9.04 17.03
C LEU A 10 7.02 -8.78 15.81
N TRP A 11 5.96 -8.02 16.00
CA TRP A 11 5.02 -7.71 14.94
C TRP A 11 5.46 -6.50 14.13
N LEU A 12 5.55 -6.68 12.82
CA LEU A 12 5.62 -5.60 11.85
C LEU A 12 4.23 -5.35 11.32
N CYS A 13 3.74 -4.13 11.48
CA CYS A 13 2.51 -3.66 10.87
C CYS A 13 2.85 -2.85 9.62
N LEU A 14 2.34 -3.26 8.48
CA LEU A 14 2.45 -2.54 7.21
C LEU A 14 1.08 -1.98 6.84
N HIS A 15 0.96 -0.67 6.84
CA HIS A 15 -0.24 0.03 6.39
C HIS A 15 -0.02 0.59 4.99
N PHE A 16 -0.98 0.36 4.09
CA PHE A 16 -0.95 0.82 2.70
C PHE A 16 -2.00 1.93 2.49
N PRO A 17 -1.68 3.18 2.85
CA PRO A 17 -2.69 4.27 2.89
C PRO A 17 -3.18 4.68 1.52
N HIS A 18 -2.42 4.41 0.46
CA HIS A 18 -2.76 4.80 -0.91
C HIS A 18 -3.23 3.63 -1.76
N LEU A 19 -3.58 2.51 -1.15
CA LEU A 19 -3.99 1.31 -1.88
C LEU A 19 -5.16 1.56 -2.84
N PRO A 20 -6.23 2.30 -2.46
CA PRO A 20 -7.32 2.59 -3.38
C PRO A 20 -6.90 3.25 -4.69
N LEU A 21 -5.89 4.10 -4.63
CA LEU A 21 -5.32 4.78 -5.79
C LEU A 21 -4.30 3.90 -6.52
N GLN A 22 -3.39 3.28 -5.79
CA GLN A 22 -2.24 2.58 -6.36
C GLN A 22 -2.62 1.30 -7.10
N VAL A 23 -3.73 0.65 -6.75
CA VAL A 23 -4.23 -0.50 -7.51
C VAL A 23 -4.58 -0.15 -8.96
N PHE A 24 -4.83 1.12 -9.24
CA PHE A 24 -5.07 1.63 -10.60
C PHE A 24 -3.84 2.27 -11.22
N THR A 25 -3.14 3.12 -10.47
CA THR A 25 -2.05 3.93 -11.04
C THR A 25 -0.83 3.12 -11.41
N ARG A 26 -0.57 2.01 -10.71
CA ARG A 26 0.59 1.16 -11.01
C ARG A 26 0.53 0.54 -12.42
N GLY A 27 -0.66 0.38 -12.98
CA GLY A 27 -0.86 -0.20 -14.31
C GLY A 27 -0.99 0.82 -15.44
N LEU A 28 -0.92 2.12 -15.14
CA LEU A 28 -1.05 3.16 -16.16
C LEU A 28 0.18 3.22 -17.06
N ASN A 29 -0.04 3.50 -18.34
CA ASN A 29 1.05 3.78 -19.27
C ASN A 29 1.73 5.11 -18.90
N PRO A 30 2.97 5.35 -19.39
CA PRO A 30 3.71 6.58 -19.03
C PRO A 30 2.98 7.89 -19.37
N ALA A 31 2.20 7.92 -20.45
CA ALA A 31 1.45 9.11 -20.85
C ALA A 31 0.33 9.43 -19.87
N ASP A 32 -0.35 8.42 -19.33
CA ASP A 32 -1.43 8.58 -18.36
C ASP A 32 -0.90 8.72 -16.92
N ALA A 33 0.27 8.20 -16.64
CA ALA A 33 0.87 8.26 -15.30
C ALA A 33 1.16 9.68 -14.82
N ILE A 34 1.33 10.64 -15.74
CA ILE A 34 1.57 12.05 -15.42
C ILE A 34 0.31 12.89 -15.31
N LYS A 35 -0.84 12.31 -15.67
CA LYS A 35 -2.12 13.02 -15.64
C LYS A 35 -2.73 13.04 -14.23
N PRO A 36 -3.64 13.99 -13.95
CA PRO A 36 -4.44 13.94 -12.73
C PRO A 36 -5.28 12.67 -12.68
N VAL A 37 -5.20 11.94 -11.58
CA VAL A 37 -5.99 10.72 -11.33
C VAL A 37 -6.75 10.86 -10.03
N VAL A 38 -8.01 10.52 -10.04
CA VAL A 38 -8.88 10.50 -8.85
C VAL A 38 -9.58 9.16 -8.73
N ILE A 39 -9.83 8.77 -7.50
CA ILE A 39 -10.66 7.62 -7.16
C ILE A 39 -11.96 8.14 -6.55
N LEU A 40 -13.06 7.64 -7.05
CA LEU A 40 -14.40 8.06 -6.64
C LEU A 40 -15.08 6.98 -5.82
N GLU A 41 -15.80 7.41 -4.82
CA GLU A 41 -16.81 6.61 -4.14
C GLU A 41 -18.07 7.48 -4.02
N ARG A 42 -19.19 6.96 -4.50
CA ARG A 42 -20.44 7.71 -4.56
C ARG A 42 -20.29 9.08 -5.25
N ARG A 43 -19.54 9.09 -6.36
CA ARG A 43 -19.23 10.27 -7.19
C ARG A 43 -18.42 11.36 -6.48
N ARG A 44 -17.77 11.05 -5.36
CA ARG A 44 -16.91 11.98 -4.64
C ARG A 44 -15.49 11.46 -4.58
N VAL A 45 -14.53 12.37 -4.68
CA VAL A 45 -13.11 12.06 -4.63
C VAL A 45 -12.73 11.58 -3.23
N ILE A 46 -12.25 10.34 -3.14
CA ILE A 46 -11.74 9.77 -1.89
C ILE A 46 -10.21 9.60 -1.90
N ALA A 47 -9.60 9.61 -3.08
CA ALA A 47 -8.16 9.58 -3.24
C ALA A 47 -7.79 10.29 -4.53
N LEU A 48 -6.61 10.89 -4.56
CA LEU A 48 -6.11 11.62 -5.73
C LEU A 48 -4.57 11.59 -5.72
N ASN A 49 -3.98 11.61 -6.92
CA ASN A 49 -2.54 11.68 -7.05
C ASN A 49 -2.05 13.14 -6.92
N GLN A 50 -0.73 13.32 -6.88
CA GLN A 50 -0.13 14.64 -6.74
C GLN A 50 -0.51 15.56 -7.90
N ALA A 51 -0.56 15.03 -9.13
CA ALA A 51 -0.95 15.82 -10.30
C ALA A 51 -2.38 16.38 -10.15
N ALA A 52 -3.31 15.59 -9.64
CA ALA A 52 -4.68 16.05 -9.36
C ALA A 52 -4.69 17.13 -8.26
N PHE A 53 -3.95 16.92 -7.19
CA PHE A 53 -3.82 17.92 -6.13
C PHE A 53 -3.25 19.25 -6.65
N ASP A 54 -2.24 19.18 -7.49
CA ASP A 54 -1.59 20.36 -8.06
C ASP A 54 -2.52 21.18 -8.96
N THR A 55 -3.51 20.55 -9.59
CA THR A 55 -4.54 21.26 -10.39
C THR A 55 -5.60 21.96 -9.55
N GLY A 56 -5.69 21.64 -8.27
CA GLY A 56 -6.69 22.19 -7.36
C GLY A 56 -7.82 21.23 -6.96
N ILE A 57 -7.81 19.99 -7.47
CA ILE A 57 -8.77 18.97 -7.06
C ILE A 57 -8.50 18.60 -5.60
N ARG A 58 -9.58 18.40 -4.83
CA ARG A 58 -9.48 18.11 -3.40
C ARG A 58 -10.37 16.92 -3.03
N HIS A 59 -9.99 16.28 -1.93
CA HIS A 59 -10.83 15.25 -1.31
C HIS A 59 -12.25 15.76 -1.14
N ASN A 60 -13.22 14.90 -1.40
CA ASN A 60 -14.65 15.18 -1.32
C ASN A 60 -15.24 16.10 -2.42
N ASN A 61 -14.44 16.57 -3.38
CA ASN A 61 -15.00 17.18 -4.58
C ASN A 61 -15.91 16.17 -5.28
N ASN A 62 -17.03 16.62 -5.85
CA ASN A 62 -17.81 15.76 -6.71
C ASN A 62 -17.15 15.66 -8.10
N MET A 63 -17.60 14.68 -8.89
CA MET A 63 -17.01 14.42 -10.20
C MET A 63 -17.10 15.62 -11.14
N ASP A 64 -18.22 16.34 -11.13
CA ASP A 64 -18.41 17.51 -11.99
C ASP A 64 -17.41 18.63 -11.66
N THR A 65 -17.17 18.86 -10.37
CA THR A 65 -16.18 19.81 -9.89
C THR A 65 -14.76 19.40 -10.35
N ALA A 66 -14.40 18.12 -10.21
CA ALA A 66 -13.11 17.64 -10.62
C ALA A 66 -12.88 17.84 -12.14
N TYR A 67 -13.87 17.53 -12.95
CA TYR A 67 -13.80 17.74 -14.40
C TYR A 67 -13.72 19.23 -14.77
N SER A 68 -14.38 20.10 -14.05
CA SER A 68 -14.29 21.53 -14.33
C SER A 68 -12.91 22.10 -13.95
N ILE A 69 -12.24 21.51 -12.98
CA ILE A 69 -10.88 21.90 -12.58
C ILE A 69 -9.85 21.39 -13.59
N SER A 70 -9.99 20.15 -14.05
CA SER A 70 -9.11 19.56 -15.04
C SER A 70 -9.85 18.64 -15.98
N HIS A 71 -9.91 19.00 -17.27
CA HIS A 71 -10.53 18.16 -18.30
C HIS A 71 -9.74 16.89 -18.60
N GLU A 72 -8.48 16.82 -18.21
CA GLU A 72 -7.61 15.67 -18.41
C GLU A 72 -7.68 14.65 -17.27
N VAL A 73 -8.48 14.91 -16.25
CA VAL A 73 -8.57 14.02 -15.09
C VAL A 73 -9.04 12.63 -15.51
N ILE A 74 -8.31 11.62 -15.04
CA ILE A 74 -8.68 10.22 -15.17
C ILE A 74 -9.36 9.81 -13.87
N SER A 75 -10.56 9.25 -13.97
CA SER A 75 -11.30 8.79 -12.80
C SER A 75 -11.49 7.29 -12.82
N PHE A 76 -11.42 6.69 -11.65
CA PHE A 76 -11.78 5.30 -11.42
C PHE A 76 -12.72 5.23 -10.22
N ASP A 77 -13.69 4.35 -10.26
CA ASP A 77 -14.47 4.04 -9.07
C ASP A 77 -13.67 3.14 -8.14
N LYS A 78 -13.80 3.39 -6.83
CA LYS A 78 -13.16 2.55 -5.81
C LYS A 78 -13.52 1.09 -6.05
N ASP A 79 -12.53 0.22 -6.03
CA ASP A 79 -12.67 -1.22 -6.25
C ASP A 79 -12.12 -2.00 -5.05
N SER A 80 -13.00 -2.28 -4.09
CA SER A 80 -12.61 -2.99 -2.85
C SER A 80 -12.12 -4.42 -3.12
N ASP A 81 -12.64 -5.09 -4.15
CA ASP A 81 -12.21 -6.43 -4.52
C ASP A 81 -10.79 -6.41 -5.10
N LYS A 82 -10.48 -5.42 -5.91
CA LYS A 82 -9.13 -5.23 -6.46
C LYS A 82 -8.13 -4.90 -5.34
N GLU A 83 -8.53 -4.10 -4.37
CA GLU A 83 -7.71 -3.78 -3.20
C GLU A 83 -7.42 -5.04 -2.37
N LEU A 84 -8.43 -5.87 -2.11
CA LEU A 84 -8.25 -7.11 -1.36
C LEU A 84 -7.37 -8.12 -2.12
N THR A 85 -7.57 -8.26 -3.42
CA THR A 85 -6.72 -9.13 -4.25
C THR A 85 -5.27 -8.66 -4.20
N THR A 86 -5.04 -7.37 -4.30
CA THR A 86 -3.70 -6.78 -4.21
C THR A 86 -3.08 -7.02 -2.83
N LEU A 87 -3.83 -6.80 -1.76
CA LEU A 87 -3.37 -7.04 -0.40
C LEU A 87 -3.02 -8.51 -0.19
N THR A 88 -3.80 -9.42 -0.75
CA THR A 88 -3.52 -10.87 -0.72
C THR A 88 -2.23 -11.19 -1.45
N ASN A 89 -1.99 -10.60 -2.61
CA ASN A 89 -0.75 -10.77 -3.37
C ASN A 89 0.46 -10.23 -2.61
N LEU A 90 0.32 -9.09 -1.93
CA LEU A 90 1.35 -8.54 -1.07
C LEU A 90 1.64 -9.46 0.13
N ALA A 91 0.62 -10.07 0.70
CA ALA A 91 0.80 -11.06 1.75
C ALA A 91 1.60 -12.28 1.26
N GLN A 92 1.29 -12.79 0.07
CA GLN A 92 2.06 -13.88 -0.54
C GLN A 92 3.51 -13.50 -0.78
N TRP A 93 3.76 -12.30 -1.26
CA TRP A 93 5.11 -11.77 -1.42
C TRP A 93 5.84 -11.69 -0.07
N ALA A 94 5.13 -11.31 1.00
CA ALA A 94 5.70 -11.16 2.34
C ALA A 94 6.13 -12.49 2.98
N TYR A 95 5.61 -13.63 2.52
CA TYR A 95 6.02 -14.94 3.01
C TYR A 95 7.50 -15.26 2.81
N GLN A 96 8.18 -14.59 1.90
CA GLN A 96 9.63 -14.72 1.76
C GLN A 96 10.40 -14.25 3.00
N PHE A 97 9.79 -13.40 3.83
CA PHE A 97 10.41 -12.83 5.03
C PHE A 97 9.97 -13.53 6.32
N SER A 98 8.79 -14.10 6.34
CA SER A 98 8.23 -14.78 7.51
C SER A 98 7.08 -15.71 7.11
N PRO A 99 6.94 -16.87 7.75
CA PRO A 99 5.78 -17.73 7.53
C PRO A 99 4.49 -17.22 8.21
N ALA A 100 4.61 -16.24 9.10
CA ALA A 100 3.48 -15.72 9.88
C ALA A 100 3.05 -14.36 9.36
N VAL A 101 2.18 -14.36 8.35
CA VAL A 101 1.61 -13.18 7.73
C VAL A 101 0.10 -13.19 7.91
N THR A 102 -0.46 -12.10 8.43
CA THR A 102 -1.90 -11.95 8.63
C THR A 102 -2.41 -10.74 7.86
N ILE A 103 -3.48 -10.94 7.12
CA ILE A 103 -4.16 -9.86 6.39
C ILE A 103 -5.18 -9.21 7.31
N ARG A 104 -5.11 -7.90 7.44
CA ARG A 104 -6.11 -7.06 8.08
C ARG A 104 -6.71 -6.12 7.04
N ALA A 105 -7.82 -6.55 6.44
CA ALA A 105 -8.49 -5.74 5.44
C ALA A 105 -8.93 -4.39 6.04
N PRO A 106 -8.96 -3.34 5.25
CA PRO A 106 -8.75 -3.30 3.81
C PRO A 106 -7.29 -3.10 3.37
N ASP A 107 -6.37 -2.71 4.25
CA ASP A 107 -5.11 -2.09 3.84
C ASP A 107 -3.93 -2.36 4.77
N VAL A 108 -4.00 -3.40 5.59
CA VAL A 108 -2.94 -3.71 6.57
C VAL A 108 -2.47 -5.16 6.46
N LEU A 109 -1.16 -5.34 6.54
CA LEU A 109 -0.53 -6.64 6.78
C LEU A 109 0.18 -6.63 8.12
N LEU A 110 0.03 -7.72 8.87
CA LEU A 110 0.78 -7.99 10.08
C LEU A 110 1.73 -9.15 9.83
N ILE A 111 2.99 -8.98 10.15
CA ILE A 111 4.04 -9.97 9.91
C ILE A 111 4.80 -10.18 11.22
N ASP A 112 4.86 -11.43 11.69
CA ASP A 112 5.74 -11.76 12.81
C ASP A 112 7.15 -11.96 12.28
N ILE A 113 8.02 -10.98 12.54
CA ILE A 113 9.41 -10.97 12.07
C ILE A 113 10.41 -11.41 13.15
N GLY A 114 9.93 -11.79 14.34
CA GLY A 114 10.81 -12.17 15.46
C GLY A 114 11.80 -13.29 15.10
N GLY A 115 11.32 -14.29 14.37
CA GLY A 115 12.15 -15.42 13.92
C GLY A 115 13.00 -15.14 12.69
N SER A 116 12.84 -13.99 12.05
CA SER A 116 13.47 -13.68 10.76
C SER A 116 14.74 -12.83 10.89
N LEU A 117 14.98 -12.25 12.05
CA LEU A 117 16.03 -11.24 12.24
C LEU A 117 17.43 -11.76 11.93
N LYS A 118 17.75 -12.97 12.34
CA LYS A 118 19.08 -13.58 12.10
C LYS A 118 19.30 -13.84 10.61
N LEU A 119 18.27 -14.36 9.95
CA LEU A 119 18.35 -14.72 8.53
C LEU A 119 18.60 -13.50 7.64
N PHE A 120 18.05 -12.36 8.02
CA PHE A 120 18.11 -11.11 7.25
C PHE A 120 19.11 -10.09 7.83
N ASN A 121 20.05 -10.52 8.68
CA ASN A 121 21.10 -9.67 9.25
C ASN A 121 20.59 -8.54 10.15
N GLY A 122 19.49 -8.77 10.87
CA GLY A 122 18.95 -7.85 11.85
C GLY A 122 17.78 -7.03 11.35
N LEU A 123 17.16 -6.28 12.27
CA LEU A 123 15.92 -5.55 12.04
C LEU A 123 16.07 -4.48 10.95
N LYS A 124 17.14 -3.70 11.00
CA LYS A 124 17.34 -2.61 10.03
C LYS A 124 17.45 -3.12 8.61
N ALA A 125 18.23 -4.19 8.39
CA ALA A 125 18.41 -4.80 7.07
C ALA A 125 17.11 -5.43 6.57
N LEU A 126 16.38 -6.12 7.45
CA LEU A 126 15.08 -6.71 7.12
C LEU A 126 14.06 -5.64 6.71
N MET A 127 13.96 -4.56 7.48
CA MET A 127 13.05 -3.46 7.18
C MET A 127 13.39 -2.79 5.86
N ALA A 128 14.68 -2.58 5.58
CA ALA A 128 15.13 -2.00 4.31
C ALA A 128 14.74 -2.89 3.12
N SER A 129 14.89 -4.20 3.25
CA SER A 129 14.50 -5.16 2.20
C SER A 129 12.99 -5.15 1.95
N ILE A 130 12.20 -5.11 3.01
CA ILE A 130 10.73 -5.08 2.91
C ILE A 130 10.27 -3.78 2.25
N GLU A 131 10.74 -2.64 2.72
CA GLU A 131 10.35 -1.33 2.20
C GLU A 131 10.76 -1.14 0.74
N SER A 132 11.98 -1.54 0.40
CA SER A 132 12.48 -1.51 -0.98
C SER A 132 11.64 -2.39 -1.90
N GLY A 133 11.32 -3.60 -1.46
CA GLY A 133 10.50 -4.53 -2.25
C GLY A 133 9.09 -4.00 -2.48
N ILE A 134 8.47 -3.40 -1.49
CA ILE A 134 7.14 -2.79 -1.61
C ILE A 134 7.17 -1.64 -2.61
N ASN A 135 8.17 -0.78 -2.53
CA ASN A 135 8.35 0.33 -3.48
C ASN A 135 8.55 -0.18 -4.90
N ASP A 136 9.34 -1.22 -5.09
CA ASP A 136 9.58 -1.84 -6.41
C ASP A 136 8.30 -2.41 -7.01
N LEU A 137 7.39 -2.90 -6.16
CA LEU A 137 6.07 -3.37 -6.58
C LEU A 137 5.10 -2.23 -6.92
N GLY A 138 5.45 -0.98 -6.61
CA GLY A 138 4.64 0.19 -6.92
C GLY A 138 3.69 0.63 -5.82
N TYR A 139 3.92 0.20 -4.57
CA TYR A 139 3.07 0.54 -3.43
C TYR A 139 3.83 1.35 -2.39
N THR A 140 3.09 2.16 -1.64
CA THR A 140 3.61 2.93 -0.51
C THR A 140 3.10 2.32 0.77
N SER A 141 3.99 2.11 1.73
CA SER A 141 3.64 1.59 3.05
C SER A 141 4.15 2.48 4.17
N ILE A 142 3.44 2.42 5.28
CA ILE A 142 3.87 3.00 6.57
C ILE A 142 4.08 1.83 7.51
N SER A 143 5.25 1.76 8.13
CA SER A 143 5.66 0.65 8.98
C SER A 143 5.60 1.04 10.46
N ALA A 144 5.14 0.12 11.29
CA ALA A 144 5.23 0.22 12.73
C ALA A 144 5.61 -1.14 13.33
N ILE A 145 6.38 -1.12 14.40
CA ILE A 145 6.85 -2.33 15.07
C ILE A 145 6.32 -2.36 16.49
N ASN A 146 5.84 -3.52 16.91
CA ASN A 146 5.33 -3.75 18.24
C ASN A 146 5.76 -5.14 18.74
N THR A 147 6.05 -5.20 20.01
CA THR A 147 6.42 -6.45 20.70
C THR A 147 5.23 -7.12 21.37
#